data_67efd52092a35ef66a5f4160d28dc9ad
#
_entry.id   67efd52092a35ef66a5f4160d28dc9ad
#
_cell.length_a   1.000
_cell.length_b   1.000
_cell.length_c   1.000
_cell.angle_alpha   90.00
_cell.angle_beta   90.00
_cell.angle_gamma   90.00
#
_symmetry.space_group_name_H-M   'P 1'
#
loop_
_entity.id
_entity.type
_entity.pdbx_description
1 polymer ?
#
loop_
_entity_poly.entity_id
_entity_poly.type
_entity_poly.pdbx_seq_one_letter_code
_entity_poly.pdbx_strand_id
1 'polypeptide(L)'
;PGPRSGVRASAMKRSLYDWDEGAYLTQEEERVIDELEAMLRPPALTMAPYPAKSIVLASGEVMVVREATIDEVDTLLKIIQPLAWLDRDYYDIVSARLFAELLAWKKYRVRNEYCLVGVIDGVLAGIVNGRMFDEGHGVSYHTLSLKRGLRVGAHLFASKMEHHIEYLGQDEVWIVAESPIGHRRWMIEYPLDKKFEVQHELGGAPSWVLSRETYFKAKSRLVSGTRPVPAELLARSKPILEPDLSTMLVQIEDTLEARL
;
A
#
# COMPACT_ATOMS: atom_id res chain seq x y z
N PRO A 1 -65.15 -4.01 -6.31
CA PRO A 1 -63.81 -4.39 -5.95
C PRO A 1 -62.89 -4.17 -7.14
N GLY A 2 -62.20 -3.07 -7.12
CA GLY A 2 -61.19 -2.71 -8.15
C GLY A 2 -59.84 -3.27 -7.78
N PRO A 3 -58.96 -3.54 -8.75
CA PRO A 3 -57.64 -4.08 -8.49
C PRO A 3 -56.74 -3.01 -7.85
N ARG A 4 -56.18 -3.35 -6.71
CA ARG A 4 -55.12 -2.55 -6.07
C ARG A 4 -53.88 -2.56 -6.97
N SER A 5 -53.50 -1.40 -7.45
CA SER A 5 -52.27 -1.17 -8.14
C SER A 5 -51.11 -1.56 -7.23
N GLY A 6 -50.40 -2.63 -7.59
CA GLY A 6 -49.17 -3.00 -6.93
C GLY A 6 -48.11 -1.95 -7.17
N VAL A 7 -47.80 -1.19 -6.14
CA VAL A 7 -46.58 -0.40 -6.09
C VAL A 7 -45.41 -1.41 -6.14
N ARG A 8 -44.68 -1.44 -7.25
CA ARG A 8 -43.40 -2.16 -7.32
C ARG A 8 -42.51 -1.53 -6.26
N ALA A 9 -42.24 -2.26 -5.19
CA ALA A 9 -41.19 -1.90 -4.28
C ALA A 9 -39.87 -1.83 -5.08
N SER A 10 -39.38 -0.63 -5.35
CA SER A 10 -38.03 -0.38 -5.78
C SER A 10 -37.15 -1.07 -4.74
N ALA A 11 -36.23 -1.91 -5.19
CA ALA A 11 -35.27 -2.56 -4.31
C ALA A 11 -34.44 -1.46 -3.61
N MET A 12 -34.85 -1.09 -2.42
CA MET A 12 -34.14 -0.12 -1.58
C MET A 12 -32.77 -0.72 -1.29
N LYS A 13 -31.71 0.01 -1.65
CA LYS A 13 -30.35 -0.33 -1.23
C LYS A 13 -30.32 -0.26 0.30
N ARG A 14 -29.96 -1.36 0.97
CA ARG A 14 -29.69 -1.34 2.41
C ARG A 14 -28.59 -0.32 2.67
N SER A 15 -28.83 0.61 3.55
CA SER A 15 -27.80 1.52 4.07
C SER A 15 -26.85 0.74 4.99
N LEU A 16 -25.58 1.12 5.01
CA LEU A 16 -24.60 0.62 5.99
C LEU A 16 -24.97 0.96 7.43
N TYR A 17 -25.96 1.81 7.64
CA TYR A 17 -26.47 2.25 8.95
C TYR A 17 -27.76 1.54 9.36
N ASP A 18 -28.27 0.60 8.56
CA ASP A 18 -29.39 -0.27 8.91
C ASP A 18 -28.93 -1.36 9.88
N TRP A 19 -29.00 -1.07 11.16
CA TRP A 19 -28.68 -2.01 12.24
C TRP A 19 -29.85 -2.92 12.60
N ASP A 20 -31.07 -2.55 12.22
CA ASP A 20 -32.29 -3.33 12.42
C ASP A 20 -32.79 -3.90 11.10
N GLU A 21 -33.11 -5.21 11.09
CA GLU A 21 -33.64 -5.94 9.92
C GLU A 21 -35.05 -5.45 9.47
N GLY A 22 -35.37 -4.21 9.60
CA GLY A 22 -36.64 -3.64 9.20
C GLY A 22 -36.64 -2.13 9.11
N ALA A 23 -35.56 -1.49 9.51
CA ALA A 23 -35.41 -0.04 9.40
C ALA A 23 -34.89 0.32 7.99
N TYR A 24 -35.74 0.97 7.22
CA TYR A 24 -35.35 1.51 5.90
C TYR A 24 -35.28 3.02 6.00
N LEU A 25 -34.21 3.60 5.47
CA LEU A 25 -34.12 5.04 5.33
C LEU A 25 -35.15 5.53 4.30
N THR A 26 -35.73 6.67 4.56
CA THR A 26 -36.52 7.39 3.57
C THR A 26 -35.60 7.91 2.47
N GLN A 27 -36.14 8.21 1.29
CA GLN A 27 -35.36 8.81 0.19
C GLN A 27 -34.69 10.12 0.60
N GLU A 28 -35.32 10.89 1.48
CA GLU A 28 -34.76 12.15 1.98
C GLU A 28 -33.58 11.88 2.93
N GLU A 29 -33.66 10.88 3.81
CA GLU A 29 -32.57 10.49 4.69
C GLU A 29 -31.38 9.93 3.89
N GLU A 30 -31.63 9.10 2.86
CA GLU A 30 -30.59 8.64 1.94
C GLU A 30 -29.89 9.79 1.24
N ARG A 31 -30.64 10.79 0.75
CA ARG A 31 -30.09 11.97 0.09
C ARG A 31 -29.20 12.78 1.05
N VAL A 32 -29.65 12.99 2.29
CA VAL A 32 -28.85 13.70 3.29
C VAL A 32 -27.57 12.95 3.62
N ILE A 33 -27.62 11.62 3.73
CA ILE A 33 -26.42 10.79 3.96
C ILE A 33 -25.45 10.89 2.78
N ASP A 34 -25.95 10.79 1.56
CA ASP A 34 -25.11 10.90 0.35
C ASP A 34 -24.44 12.28 0.25
N GLU A 35 -25.16 13.34 0.61
CA GLU A 35 -24.59 14.71 0.66
C GLU A 35 -23.51 14.82 1.73
N LEU A 36 -23.75 14.30 2.94
CA LEU A 36 -22.76 14.27 4.01
C LEU A 36 -21.52 13.43 3.63
N GLU A 37 -21.73 12.28 3.00
CA GLU A 37 -20.62 11.47 2.49
C GLU A 37 -19.79 12.21 1.44
N ALA A 38 -20.45 12.93 0.53
CA ALA A 38 -19.76 13.73 -0.45
C ALA A 38 -18.94 14.86 0.18
N MET A 39 -19.46 15.49 1.22
CA MET A 39 -18.75 16.53 1.99
C MET A 39 -17.56 15.97 2.78
N LEU A 40 -17.66 14.73 3.29
CA LEU A 40 -16.59 14.08 4.05
C LEU A 40 -15.48 13.49 3.15
N ARG A 41 -15.72 13.38 1.85
CA ARG A 41 -14.67 12.92 0.92
C ARG A 41 -13.57 13.98 0.82
N PRO A 42 -12.30 13.58 0.96
CA PRO A 42 -11.22 14.53 0.80
C PRO A 42 -11.20 15.11 -0.64
N PRO A 43 -10.77 16.36 -0.81
CA PRO A 43 -10.63 16.93 -2.13
C PRO A 43 -9.66 16.14 -3.00
N ALA A 44 -9.84 16.18 -4.30
CA ALA A 44 -8.89 15.58 -5.23
C ALA A 44 -7.51 16.26 -5.07
N LEU A 45 -6.48 15.42 -4.93
CA LEU A 45 -5.09 15.86 -4.86
C LEU A 45 -4.33 15.28 -6.05
N THR A 46 -3.59 16.12 -6.75
CA THR A 46 -2.70 15.69 -7.82
C THR A 46 -1.29 15.51 -7.25
N MET A 47 -0.81 14.27 -7.23
CA MET A 47 0.56 13.95 -6.86
C MET A 47 1.41 13.74 -8.11
N ALA A 48 2.69 14.08 -8.04
CA ALA A 48 3.63 13.72 -9.09
C ALA A 48 3.70 12.18 -9.22
N PRO A 49 3.57 11.62 -10.43
CA PRO A 49 3.63 10.17 -10.60
C PRO A 49 5.03 9.64 -10.34
N TYR A 50 5.13 8.40 -9.82
CA TYR A 50 6.40 7.72 -9.69
C TYR A 50 6.86 7.19 -11.07
N PRO A 51 8.00 7.66 -11.61
CA PRO A 51 8.50 7.13 -12.87
C PRO A 51 9.00 5.70 -12.67
N ALA A 52 8.44 4.77 -13.43
CA ALA A 52 8.81 3.37 -13.37
C ALA A 52 10.32 3.15 -13.54
N LYS A 53 10.86 2.16 -12.85
CA LYS A 53 12.25 1.71 -13.00
C LYS A 53 12.35 0.19 -13.06
N SER A 54 13.43 -0.32 -13.64
CA SER A 54 13.77 -1.74 -13.63
C SER A 54 14.94 -2.00 -12.70
N ILE A 55 14.90 -3.07 -11.93
CA ILE A 55 15.93 -3.48 -10.98
C ILE A 55 16.34 -4.92 -11.30
N VAL A 56 17.61 -5.16 -11.54
CA VAL A 56 18.16 -6.51 -11.66
C VAL A 56 18.39 -7.05 -10.24
N LEU A 57 17.72 -8.13 -9.90
CA LEU A 57 17.83 -8.80 -8.61
C LEU A 57 19.06 -9.72 -8.57
N ALA A 58 19.44 -10.17 -7.37
CA ALA A 58 20.59 -11.07 -7.20
C ALA A 58 20.43 -12.42 -7.93
N SER A 59 19.20 -12.83 -8.23
CA SER A 59 18.89 -14.01 -9.06
C SER A 59 19.12 -13.80 -10.55
N GLY A 60 19.35 -12.57 -11.00
CA GLY A 60 19.36 -12.18 -12.42
C GLY A 60 17.98 -11.82 -12.97
N GLU A 61 16.91 -12.04 -12.24
CA GLU A 61 15.55 -11.64 -12.63
C GLU A 61 15.42 -10.11 -12.62
N VAL A 62 14.57 -9.59 -13.49
CA VAL A 62 14.33 -8.14 -13.58
C VAL A 62 12.97 -7.82 -12.95
N MET A 63 12.98 -7.02 -11.90
CA MET A 63 11.79 -6.48 -11.26
C MET A 63 11.50 -5.09 -11.81
N VAL A 64 10.30 -4.87 -12.30
CA VAL A 64 9.79 -3.54 -12.63
C VAL A 64 9.09 -2.97 -11.40
N VAL A 65 9.53 -1.81 -10.94
CA VAL A 65 8.85 -1.04 -9.90
C VAL A 65 8.11 0.11 -10.56
N ARG A 66 6.82 0.17 -10.34
CA ARG A 66 5.92 1.19 -10.89
C ARG A 66 4.79 1.53 -9.93
N GLU A 67 4.13 2.62 -10.18
CA GLU A 67 2.90 2.97 -9.50
C GLU A 67 1.75 2.03 -9.94
N ALA A 68 0.95 1.59 -8.98
CA ALA A 68 -0.29 0.89 -9.24
C ALA A 68 -1.38 1.89 -9.63
N THR A 69 -2.34 1.45 -10.44
CA THR A 69 -3.52 2.23 -10.78
C THR A 69 -4.71 1.84 -9.89
N ILE A 70 -5.70 2.71 -9.79
CA ILE A 70 -6.95 2.41 -9.06
C ILE A 70 -7.64 1.15 -9.60
N ASP A 71 -7.56 0.90 -10.90
CA ASP A 71 -8.18 -0.27 -11.54
C ASP A 71 -7.50 -1.58 -11.15
N GLU A 72 -6.23 -1.54 -10.73
CA GLU A 72 -5.49 -2.73 -10.27
C GLU A 72 -5.79 -3.10 -8.82
N VAL A 73 -6.44 -2.22 -8.06
CA VAL A 73 -6.66 -2.41 -6.61
C VAL A 73 -7.44 -3.69 -6.31
N ASP A 74 -8.46 -4.05 -7.11
CA ASP A 74 -9.22 -5.29 -6.87
C ASP A 74 -8.34 -6.53 -6.97
N THR A 75 -7.40 -6.54 -7.90
CA THR A 75 -6.42 -7.62 -8.04
C THR A 75 -5.49 -7.65 -6.84
N LEU A 76 -4.99 -6.50 -6.41
CA LEU A 76 -4.13 -6.40 -5.22
C LEU A 76 -4.86 -6.87 -3.96
N LEU A 77 -6.12 -6.46 -3.75
CA LEU A 77 -6.93 -6.89 -2.61
C LEU A 77 -7.11 -8.42 -2.58
N LYS A 78 -7.36 -9.06 -3.74
CA LYS A 78 -7.46 -10.53 -3.83
C LYS A 78 -6.16 -11.23 -3.43
N ILE A 79 -5.01 -10.69 -3.87
CA ILE A 79 -3.70 -11.28 -3.58
C ILE A 79 -3.33 -11.14 -2.10
N ILE A 80 -3.62 -9.99 -1.47
CA ILE A 80 -3.22 -9.75 -0.09
C ILE A 80 -4.19 -10.31 0.94
N GLN A 81 -5.46 -10.49 0.60
CA GLN A 81 -6.49 -10.99 1.53
C GLN A 81 -6.12 -12.30 2.24
N PRO A 82 -5.60 -13.35 1.56
CA PRO A 82 -5.21 -14.58 2.23
C PRO A 82 -4.09 -14.38 3.25
N LEU A 83 -3.23 -13.40 3.05
CA LEU A 83 -2.09 -13.13 3.92
C LEU A 83 -2.50 -12.53 5.27
N ALA A 84 -3.70 -11.95 5.37
CA ALA A 84 -4.26 -11.47 6.64
C ALA A 84 -4.53 -12.59 7.67
N TRP A 85 -4.44 -13.85 7.24
CA TRP A 85 -4.59 -15.03 8.09
C TRP A 85 -3.27 -15.77 8.32
N LEU A 86 -2.16 -15.21 7.83
CA LEU A 86 -0.84 -15.81 7.93
C LEU A 86 -0.12 -15.32 9.19
N ASP A 87 -0.22 -16.08 10.26
CA ASP A 87 0.45 -15.82 11.55
C ASP A 87 1.97 -16.11 11.46
N ARG A 88 2.67 -15.35 10.64
CA ARG A 88 4.12 -15.44 10.43
C ARG A 88 4.69 -14.07 10.04
N ASP A 89 5.81 -13.68 10.63
CA ASP A 89 6.57 -12.48 10.29
C ASP A 89 5.71 -11.20 10.19
N TYR A 90 4.59 -11.13 10.93
CA TYR A 90 3.62 -10.01 10.91
C TYR A 90 2.90 -9.81 9.57
N TYR A 91 2.84 -10.84 8.71
CA TYR A 91 2.09 -10.77 7.45
C TYR A 91 0.62 -10.49 7.68
N ASP A 92 0.02 -11.08 8.71
CA ASP A 92 -1.38 -10.90 9.11
C ASP A 92 -1.72 -9.41 9.32
N ILE A 93 -1.01 -8.76 10.24
CA ILE A 93 -1.26 -7.35 10.60
C ILE A 93 -0.93 -6.41 9.44
N VAL A 94 0.21 -6.59 8.79
CA VAL A 94 0.63 -5.76 7.67
C VAL A 94 -0.34 -5.88 6.49
N SER A 95 -0.79 -7.10 6.19
CA SER A 95 -1.75 -7.34 5.10
C SER A 95 -3.14 -6.81 5.41
N ALA A 96 -3.63 -6.97 6.65
CA ALA A 96 -4.93 -6.45 7.05
C ALA A 96 -4.98 -4.92 6.96
N ARG A 97 -3.92 -4.23 7.41
CA ARG A 97 -3.80 -2.78 7.31
C ARG A 97 -3.69 -2.30 5.86
N LEU A 98 -2.79 -2.92 5.08
CA LEU A 98 -2.65 -2.60 3.66
C LEU A 98 -3.97 -2.81 2.89
N PHE A 99 -4.71 -3.88 3.21
CA PHE A 99 -6.02 -4.14 2.62
C PHE A 99 -7.00 -2.99 2.90
N ALA A 100 -7.09 -2.54 4.15
CA ALA A 100 -7.99 -1.46 4.55
C ALA A 100 -7.63 -0.15 3.84
N GLU A 101 -6.34 0.18 3.72
CA GLU A 101 -5.88 1.40 3.07
C GLU A 101 -6.09 1.38 1.56
N LEU A 102 -5.77 0.29 0.88
CA LEU A 102 -6.05 0.15 -0.56
C LEU A 102 -7.55 0.23 -0.84
N LEU A 103 -8.38 -0.35 0.05
CA LEU A 103 -9.83 -0.22 -0.07
C LEU A 103 -10.29 1.24 0.11
N ALA A 104 -9.74 1.95 1.09
CA ALA A 104 -10.03 3.37 1.31
C ALA A 104 -9.60 4.22 0.10
N TRP A 105 -8.42 3.95 -0.46
CA TRP A 105 -7.95 4.61 -1.67
C TRP A 105 -8.88 4.36 -2.87
N LYS A 106 -9.26 3.11 -3.12
CA LYS A 106 -10.22 2.75 -4.17
C LYS A 106 -11.58 3.43 -4.01
N LYS A 107 -12.06 3.55 -2.78
CA LYS A 107 -13.36 4.17 -2.46
C LYS A 107 -13.30 5.69 -2.35
N TYR A 108 -12.16 6.28 -2.68
CA TYR A 108 -11.92 7.72 -2.58
C TYR A 108 -12.13 8.29 -1.16
N ARG A 109 -11.90 7.48 -0.13
CA ARG A 109 -11.88 7.93 1.28
C ARG A 109 -10.59 8.64 1.63
N VAL A 110 -9.51 8.33 0.91
CA VAL A 110 -8.22 9.03 0.93
C VAL A 110 -7.83 9.44 -0.49
N ARG A 111 -7.12 10.55 -0.64
CA ARG A 111 -6.74 11.10 -1.96
C ARG A 111 -5.25 11.39 -2.08
N ASN A 112 -4.56 11.41 -0.96
CA ASN A 112 -3.15 11.72 -0.83
C ASN A 112 -2.28 10.47 -0.65
N GLU A 113 -2.82 9.30 -0.98
CA GLU A 113 -2.15 7.99 -0.91
C GLU A 113 -1.71 7.53 -2.30
N TYR A 114 -0.62 6.78 -2.33
CA TYR A 114 -0.11 6.10 -3.52
C TYR A 114 0.31 4.67 -3.17
N CYS A 115 0.38 3.82 -4.17
CA CYS A 115 0.83 2.43 -4.06
C CYS A 115 1.86 2.14 -5.14
N LEU A 116 3.04 1.61 -4.75
CA LEU A 116 4.02 1.09 -5.69
C LEU A 116 4.02 -0.44 -5.65
N VAL A 117 4.11 -1.05 -6.81
CA VAL A 117 4.21 -2.49 -6.99
C VAL A 117 5.54 -2.87 -7.61
N GLY A 118 6.11 -3.98 -7.14
CA GLY A 118 7.23 -4.65 -7.77
C GLY A 118 6.73 -5.89 -8.51
N VAL A 119 6.96 -5.95 -9.82
CA VAL A 119 6.44 -7.03 -10.68
C VAL A 119 7.59 -7.69 -11.40
N ILE A 120 7.64 -9.02 -11.37
CA ILE A 120 8.63 -9.85 -12.08
C ILE A 120 7.86 -10.74 -13.06
N ASP A 121 8.09 -10.56 -14.35
CA ASP A 121 7.42 -11.33 -15.42
C ASP A 121 5.89 -11.39 -15.28
N GLY A 122 5.28 -10.28 -14.90
CA GLY A 122 3.84 -10.18 -14.71
C GLY A 122 3.36 -10.62 -13.31
N VAL A 123 4.19 -11.31 -12.52
CA VAL A 123 3.83 -11.78 -11.18
C VAL A 123 4.18 -10.74 -10.12
N LEU A 124 3.26 -10.48 -9.21
CA LEU A 124 3.47 -9.55 -8.11
C LEU A 124 4.53 -10.07 -7.15
N ALA A 125 5.62 -9.33 -7.00
CA ALA A 125 6.71 -9.66 -6.08
C ALA A 125 6.64 -8.92 -4.75
N GLY A 126 5.93 -7.78 -4.71
CA GLY A 126 5.71 -7.03 -3.48
C GLY A 126 4.98 -5.72 -3.69
N ILE A 127 4.56 -5.12 -2.60
CA ILE A 127 3.76 -3.89 -2.54
C ILE A 127 4.32 -2.97 -1.47
N VAL A 128 4.33 -1.68 -1.74
CA VAL A 128 4.53 -0.63 -0.73
C VAL A 128 3.55 0.50 -0.96
N ASN A 129 3.08 1.11 0.10
CA ASN A 129 2.25 2.30 0.04
C ASN A 129 2.74 3.38 1.00
N GLY A 130 2.31 4.57 0.76
CA GLY A 130 2.59 5.75 1.55
C GLY A 130 1.65 6.87 1.19
N ARG A 131 1.74 7.96 1.92
CA ARG A 131 0.83 9.08 1.80
C ARG A 131 1.56 10.40 1.99
N MET A 132 1.12 11.44 1.31
CA MET A 132 1.48 12.82 1.67
C MET A 132 0.71 13.20 2.92
N PHE A 133 1.41 13.60 3.98
CA PHE A 133 0.77 14.21 5.14
C PHE A 133 0.48 15.70 4.83
N ASP A 134 1.52 16.40 4.39
CA ASP A 134 1.48 17.75 3.85
C ASP A 134 2.57 17.92 2.78
N GLU A 135 2.83 19.14 2.37
CA GLU A 135 3.84 19.43 1.32
C GLU A 135 5.27 19.02 1.73
N GLY A 136 5.61 19.17 3.01
CA GLY A 136 6.95 18.86 3.55
C GLY A 136 7.11 17.46 4.12
N HIS A 137 6.01 16.79 4.48
CA HIS A 137 6.03 15.56 5.25
C HIS A 137 5.29 14.42 4.55
N GLY A 138 5.96 13.27 4.48
CA GLY A 138 5.39 12.02 4.01
C GLY A 138 5.20 11.01 5.14
N VAL A 139 4.24 10.12 4.95
CA VAL A 139 4.00 9.00 5.85
C VAL A 139 4.26 7.69 5.11
N SER A 140 5.21 6.93 5.60
CA SER A 140 5.52 5.60 5.08
C SER A 140 4.62 4.57 5.76
N TYR A 141 3.74 3.98 4.99
CA TYR A 141 2.90 2.88 5.47
C TYR A 141 3.60 1.52 5.28
N HIS A 142 2.95 0.60 4.65
CA HIS A 142 3.33 -0.81 4.63
C HIS A 142 4.41 -1.13 3.60
N THR A 143 5.11 -2.23 3.85
CA THR A 143 6.02 -2.87 2.90
C THR A 143 5.78 -4.37 2.99
N LEU A 144 5.14 -4.92 1.96
CA LEU A 144 4.80 -6.32 1.85
C LEU A 144 5.62 -6.98 0.73
N SER A 145 6.47 -7.94 1.08
CA SER A 145 7.28 -8.69 0.12
C SER A 145 6.68 -10.07 -0.07
N LEU A 146 6.32 -10.39 -1.30
CA LEU A 146 5.73 -11.67 -1.69
C LEU A 146 6.76 -12.64 -2.28
N LYS A 147 7.95 -12.15 -2.60
CA LYS A 147 9.09 -12.96 -3.05
C LYS A 147 10.27 -12.73 -2.10
N ARG A 148 10.63 -13.76 -1.34
CA ARG A 148 11.67 -13.68 -0.32
C ARG A 148 13.07 -13.98 -0.87
N GLY A 149 14.09 -13.69 -0.07
CA GLY A 149 15.48 -14.00 -0.41
C GLY A 149 16.17 -13.02 -1.37
N LEU A 150 15.44 -12.26 -2.15
CA LEU A 150 15.95 -11.38 -3.20
C LEU A 150 15.96 -9.89 -2.84
N ARG A 151 15.72 -9.55 -1.56
CA ARG A 151 15.65 -8.17 -1.05
C ARG A 151 14.54 -7.31 -1.71
N VAL A 152 13.50 -7.95 -2.26
CA VAL A 152 12.37 -7.25 -2.90
C VAL A 152 11.80 -6.15 -1.98
N GLY A 153 11.52 -6.47 -0.71
CA GLY A 153 11.01 -5.49 0.25
C GLY A 153 11.97 -4.30 0.45
N ALA A 154 13.30 -4.53 0.47
CA ALA A 154 14.28 -3.45 0.61
C ALA A 154 14.31 -2.54 -0.63
N HIS A 155 14.23 -3.11 -1.83
CA HIS A 155 14.17 -2.34 -3.07
C HIS A 155 12.89 -1.51 -3.18
N LEU A 156 11.76 -2.08 -2.78
CA LEU A 156 10.48 -1.38 -2.78
C LEU A 156 10.44 -0.28 -1.73
N PHE A 157 10.95 -0.53 -0.52
CA PHE A 157 11.08 0.49 0.50
C PHE A 157 11.96 1.66 0.03
N ALA A 158 13.10 1.36 -0.58
CA ALA A 158 13.97 2.39 -1.15
C ALA A 158 13.26 3.19 -2.25
N SER A 159 12.45 2.53 -3.09
CA SER A 159 11.65 3.20 -4.12
C SER A 159 10.55 4.09 -3.51
N LYS A 160 9.95 3.66 -2.39
CA LYS A 160 9.01 4.47 -1.64
C LYS A 160 9.67 5.74 -1.07
N MET A 161 10.87 5.62 -0.49
CA MET A 161 11.63 6.77 0.01
C MET A 161 12.05 7.70 -1.13
N GLU A 162 12.48 7.15 -2.25
CA GLU A 162 12.79 7.88 -3.48
C GLU A 162 11.55 8.68 -3.94
N HIS A 163 10.37 8.07 -3.92
CA HIS A 163 9.14 8.75 -4.33
C HIS A 163 8.82 9.95 -3.43
N HIS A 164 8.83 9.77 -2.12
CA HIS A 164 8.60 10.84 -1.17
C HIS A 164 9.57 12.02 -1.35
N ILE A 165 10.85 11.72 -1.37
CA ILE A 165 11.89 12.76 -1.32
C ILE A 165 12.12 13.41 -2.69
N GLU A 166 12.19 12.63 -3.76
CA GLU A 166 12.62 13.16 -5.07
C GLU A 166 11.46 13.60 -5.95
N TYR A 167 10.34 12.88 -5.90
CA TYR A 167 9.21 13.15 -6.79
C TYR A 167 8.08 13.93 -6.13
N LEU A 168 7.77 13.63 -4.87
CA LEU A 168 6.79 14.42 -4.10
C LEU A 168 7.43 15.65 -3.43
N GLY A 169 8.76 15.74 -3.41
CA GLY A 169 9.49 16.93 -2.94
C GLY A 169 9.54 17.10 -1.42
N GLN A 170 9.18 16.07 -0.66
CA GLN A 170 9.07 16.15 0.79
C GLN A 170 10.43 16.22 1.47
N ASP A 171 10.48 16.90 2.62
CA ASP A 171 11.71 17.09 3.40
C ASP A 171 11.93 15.98 4.41
N GLU A 172 10.85 15.40 4.92
CA GLU A 172 10.87 14.31 5.89
C GLU A 172 9.87 13.22 5.53
N VAL A 173 10.22 11.97 5.85
CA VAL A 173 9.31 10.83 5.78
C VAL A 173 9.21 10.20 7.17
N TRP A 174 8.00 10.11 7.68
CA TRP A 174 7.71 9.48 8.96
C TRP A 174 7.47 7.99 8.78
N ILE A 175 8.13 7.18 9.60
CA ILE A 175 8.21 5.74 9.44
C ILE A 175 7.91 5.08 10.78
N VAL A 176 7.07 4.06 10.75
CA VAL A 176 6.86 3.13 11.87
C VAL A 176 7.30 1.74 11.43
N ALA A 177 8.04 1.04 12.28
CA ALA A 177 8.40 -0.34 12.04
C ALA A 177 7.32 -1.26 12.61
N GLU A 178 6.56 -1.90 11.75
CA GLU A 178 5.48 -2.82 12.13
C GLU A 178 5.99 -4.24 12.43
N SER A 179 7.21 -4.56 12.01
CA SER A 179 7.80 -5.87 12.22
C SER A 179 9.26 -5.77 12.67
N PRO A 180 9.79 -6.79 13.42
CA PRO A 180 11.19 -6.84 13.80
C PRO A 180 12.15 -6.79 12.60
N ILE A 181 11.76 -7.39 11.47
CA ILE A 181 12.56 -7.38 10.23
C ILE A 181 12.62 -5.98 9.65
N GLY A 182 11.50 -5.28 9.57
CA GLY A 182 11.43 -3.89 9.14
C GLY A 182 12.29 -3.00 10.04
N HIS A 183 12.08 -3.08 11.35
CA HIS A 183 12.84 -2.31 12.32
C HIS A 183 14.37 -2.53 12.15
N ARG A 184 14.82 -3.79 12.13
CA ARG A 184 16.23 -4.11 12.00
C ARG A 184 16.85 -3.56 10.72
N ARG A 185 16.17 -3.70 9.57
CA ARG A 185 16.71 -3.24 8.29
C ARG A 185 16.73 -1.74 8.19
N TRP A 186 15.64 -1.10 8.53
CA TRP A 186 15.49 0.34 8.32
C TRP A 186 16.32 1.15 9.30
N MET A 187 16.43 0.71 10.56
CA MET A 187 17.27 1.36 11.56
C MET A 187 18.76 1.20 11.28
N ILE A 188 19.18 0.11 10.61
CA ILE A 188 20.59 -0.16 10.30
C ILE A 188 20.96 0.42 8.94
N GLU A 189 20.12 0.23 7.92
CA GLU A 189 20.42 0.65 6.55
C GLU A 189 20.23 2.16 6.36
N TYR A 190 19.22 2.74 7.00
CA TYR A 190 18.97 4.18 7.04
C TYR A 190 19.22 4.68 8.47
N PRO A 191 20.19 5.57 8.71
CA PRO A 191 20.35 6.17 10.03
C PRO A 191 19.20 7.14 10.29
N LEU A 192 18.08 6.60 10.77
CA LEU A 192 16.85 7.34 11.03
C LEU A 192 16.91 8.02 12.38
N ASP A 193 16.34 9.23 12.44
CA ASP A 193 16.17 9.96 13.70
C ASP A 193 14.89 9.49 14.41
N LYS A 194 14.94 9.32 15.74
CA LYS A 194 13.75 9.14 16.56
C LYS A 194 13.09 10.49 16.81
N LYS A 195 11.80 10.59 16.54
CA LYS A 195 10.97 11.74 16.89
C LYS A 195 9.78 11.28 17.73
N PHE A 196 9.92 11.30 19.05
CA PHE A 196 8.87 10.87 19.99
C PHE A 196 7.65 11.79 19.97
N GLU A 197 7.83 13.03 19.59
CA GLU A 197 6.79 14.04 19.46
C GLU A 197 5.88 13.80 18.23
N VAL A 198 6.34 13.03 17.27
CA VAL A 198 5.55 12.69 16.07
C VAL A 198 4.78 11.40 16.31
N GLN A 199 3.46 11.51 16.33
CA GLN A 199 2.58 10.36 16.42
C GLN A 199 2.27 9.86 15.00
N HIS A 200 2.80 8.69 14.64
CA HIS A 200 2.44 8.04 13.39
C HIS A 200 0.99 7.53 13.44
N GLU A 201 0.27 7.61 12.33
CA GLU A 201 -1.14 7.20 12.24
C GLU A 201 -1.38 5.74 12.61
N LEU A 202 -0.40 4.86 12.35
CA LEU A 202 -0.49 3.45 12.75
C LEU A 202 -0.34 3.23 14.26
N GLY A 203 0.03 4.27 15.01
CA GLY A 203 0.09 4.24 16.47
C GLY A 203 1.11 3.28 17.07
N GLY A 204 1.19 3.28 18.40
CA GLY A 204 1.81 2.22 19.22
C GLY A 204 3.33 2.14 19.26
N ALA A 205 4.06 2.67 18.32
CA ALA A 205 5.52 2.68 18.30
C ALA A 205 6.07 4.08 18.07
N PRO A 206 7.29 4.38 18.53
CA PRO A 206 7.90 5.68 18.26
C PRO A 206 8.08 5.85 16.75
N SER A 207 7.79 7.04 16.27
CA SER A 207 8.03 7.40 14.89
C SER A 207 9.53 7.59 14.64
N TRP A 208 9.96 7.16 13.49
CA TRP A 208 11.30 7.37 12.96
C TRP A 208 11.20 8.29 11.76
N VAL A 209 12.21 9.11 11.57
CA VAL A 209 12.20 10.09 10.51
C VAL A 209 13.40 9.89 9.60
N LEU A 210 13.11 9.83 8.31
CA LEU A 210 14.10 9.94 7.25
C LEU A 210 14.05 11.37 6.72
N SER A 211 15.08 12.15 7.01
CA SER A 211 15.22 13.48 6.42
C SER A 211 15.74 13.40 4.98
N ARG A 212 15.45 14.42 4.19
CA ARG A 212 15.99 14.60 2.84
C ARG A 212 17.54 14.50 2.83
N GLU A 213 18.20 15.11 3.79
CA GLU A 213 19.67 15.05 3.91
C GLU A 213 20.16 13.60 4.12
N THR A 214 19.58 12.89 5.06
CA THR A 214 19.91 11.49 5.38
C THR A 214 19.62 10.58 4.18
N TYR A 215 18.53 10.82 3.48
CA TYR A 215 18.20 10.08 2.26
C TYR A 215 19.29 10.24 1.21
N PHE A 216 19.72 11.47 0.87
CA PHE A 216 20.74 11.67 -0.17
C PHE A 216 22.11 11.13 0.23
N LYS A 217 22.48 11.14 1.50
CA LYS A 217 23.70 10.48 1.99
C LYS A 217 23.67 8.96 1.80
N ALA A 218 22.49 8.34 1.92
CA ALA A 218 22.33 6.89 1.80
C ALA A 218 21.95 6.42 0.38
N LYS A 219 21.48 7.32 -0.49
CA LYS A 219 20.87 7.02 -1.80
C LYS A 219 21.74 6.10 -2.67
N SER A 220 23.02 6.42 -2.85
CA SER A 220 23.91 5.65 -3.73
C SER A 220 24.08 4.19 -3.31
N ARG A 221 23.84 3.89 -2.03
CA ARG A 221 23.93 2.54 -1.47
C ARG A 221 22.61 1.79 -1.52
N LEU A 222 21.49 2.51 -1.40
CA LEU A 222 20.19 1.94 -1.14
C LEU A 222 19.23 1.95 -2.33
N VAL A 223 19.29 3.02 -3.12
CA VAL A 223 18.43 3.17 -4.29
C VAL A 223 19.11 2.56 -5.50
N SER A 224 18.48 1.56 -6.08
CA SER A 224 18.93 0.87 -7.29
C SER A 224 17.89 0.94 -8.40
N GLY A 225 18.31 0.57 -9.59
CA GLY A 225 17.46 0.48 -10.77
C GLY A 225 17.81 1.51 -11.83
N THR A 226 17.28 1.25 -13.03
CA THR A 226 17.52 2.04 -14.23
C THR A 226 16.23 2.59 -14.82
N ARG A 227 16.33 3.75 -15.43
CA ARG A 227 15.24 4.43 -16.16
C ARG A 227 15.77 4.91 -17.52
N PRO A 228 14.97 4.96 -18.59
CA PRO A 228 13.57 4.46 -18.64
C PRO A 228 13.51 2.94 -18.63
N VAL A 229 12.35 2.38 -18.23
CA VAL A 229 12.08 0.95 -18.36
C VAL A 229 11.81 0.64 -19.84
N PRO A 230 12.43 -0.39 -20.45
CA PRO A 230 12.08 -0.83 -21.79
C PRO A 230 10.59 -1.09 -21.93
N ALA A 231 9.98 -0.62 -23.03
CA ALA A 231 8.55 -0.67 -23.24
C ALA A 231 7.96 -2.09 -23.10
N GLU A 232 8.69 -3.11 -23.56
CA GLU A 232 8.29 -4.51 -23.43
C GLU A 232 8.23 -4.95 -21.96
N LEU A 233 9.23 -4.62 -21.16
CA LEU A 233 9.24 -4.94 -19.72
C LEU A 233 8.12 -4.22 -18.99
N LEU A 234 7.88 -2.95 -19.32
CA LEU A 234 6.77 -2.19 -18.72
C LEU A 234 5.42 -2.80 -19.09
N ALA A 235 5.23 -3.22 -20.35
CA ALA A 235 4.02 -3.89 -20.79
C ALA A 235 3.81 -5.23 -20.07
N ARG A 236 4.88 -6.02 -19.89
CA ARG A 236 4.85 -7.29 -19.13
C ARG A 236 4.58 -7.13 -17.65
N SER A 237 4.80 -5.95 -17.09
CA SER A 237 4.44 -5.65 -15.69
C SER A 237 2.94 -5.38 -15.50
N LYS A 238 2.15 -5.44 -16.57
CA LYS A 238 0.68 -5.32 -16.61
C LYS A 238 0.13 -6.50 -17.44
N PRO A 239 -0.87 -7.23 -17.01
CA PRO A 239 -1.60 -7.23 -15.74
C PRO A 239 -0.78 -7.83 -14.59
N ILE A 240 -1.22 -7.59 -13.35
CA ILE A 240 -0.63 -8.18 -12.15
C ILE A 240 -1.21 -9.59 -11.96
N LEU A 241 -0.33 -10.60 -11.95
CA LEU A 241 -0.67 -11.99 -11.66
C LEU A 241 -0.38 -12.32 -10.19
N GLU A 242 -1.17 -13.22 -9.64
CA GLU A 242 -1.01 -13.72 -8.28
C GLU A 242 0.27 -14.56 -8.15
N PRO A 243 1.09 -14.35 -7.10
CA PRO A 243 2.23 -15.20 -6.83
C PRO A 243 1.79 -16.56 -6.28
N ASP A 244 2.64 -17.57 -6.42
CA ASP A 244 2.47 -18.84 -5.73
C ASP A 244 2.78 -18.68 -4.23
N LEU A 245 1.73 -18.51 -3.43
CA LEU A 245 1.83 -18.34 -1.98
C LEU A 245 2.38 -19.59 -1.27
N SER A 246 2.24 -20.78 -1.85
CA SER A 246 2.80 -22.02 -1.25
C SER A 246 4.32 -21.98 -1.20
N THR A 247 4.95 -21.52 -2.27
CA THR A 247 6.40 -21.30 -2.32
C THR A 247 6.85 -20.24 -1.31
N MET A 248 6.07 -19.19 -1.13
CA MET A 248 6.37 -18.16 -0.13
C MET A 248 6.31 -18.71 1.29
N LEU A 249 5.33 -19.56 1.62
CA LEU A 249 5.17 -20.18 2.94
C LEU A 249 6.36 -21.08 3.28
N VAL A 250 6.79 -21.94 2.36
CA VAL A 250 8.00 -22.77 2.54
C VAL A 250 9.22 -21.89 2.80
N GLN A 251 9.43 -20.83 2.04
CA GLN A 251 10.56 -19.92 2.26
C GLN A 251 10.52 -19.21 3.64
N ILE A 252 9.33 -18.97 4.19
CA ILE A 252 9.18 -18.42 5.55
C ILE A 252 9.61 -19.45 6.59
N GLU A 253 9.19 -20.71 6.46
CA GLU A 253 9.53 -21.81 7.36
C GLU A 253 11.03 -22.07 7.36
N ASP A 254 11.67 -22.22 6.21
CA ASP A 254 13.12 -22.40 6.06
C ASP A 254 13.91 -21.26 6.72
N THR A 255 13.42 -20.03 6.63
CA THR A 255 14.06 -18.85 7.23
C THR A 255 13.97 -18.86 8.75
N LEU A 256 12.91 -19.42 9.31
CA LEU A 256 12.73 -19.57 10.77
C LEU A 256 13.63 -20.66 11.34
N GLU A 257 13.70 -21.83 10.69
CA GLU A 257 14.57 -22.94 11.11
C GLU A 257 16.05 -22.55 11.08
N ALA A 258 16.46 -21.76 10.10
CA ALA A 258 17.86 -21.27 10.02
C ALA A 258 18.21 -20.22 11.08
N ARG A 259 17.25 -19.75 11.89
CA ARG A 259 17.45 -18.76 12.96
C ARG A 259 17.37 -19.33 14.36
N LEU A 260 16.91 -20.57 14.51
CA LEU A 260 16.88 -21.34 15.76
C LEU A 260 18.14 -22.16 15.92
#